data_198c3ca06ba2732cc52b64bc10174e2d
#
_entry.id   198c3ca06ba2732cc52b64bc10174e2d
#
_cell.length_a   1.000
_cell.length_b   1.000
_cell.length_c   1.000
_cell.angle_alpha   90.00
_cell.angle_beta   90.00
_cell.angle_gamma   90.00
#
_symmetry.space_group_name_H-M   'P 1'
#
loop_
_entity.id
_entity.type
_entity.pdbx_description
1 polymer ?
#
loop_
_entity_poly.entity_id
_entity_poly.type
_entity_poly.pdbx_seq_one_letter_code
_entity_poly.pdbx_strand_id
1 'polypeptide(L)'
;GSGRTRQQISLHSNNVMDVQWLTGRSFEHVAHPNQALADALFATCSADATVHLCKLGEPKPIKTFARHTDEVNAIRFDPSQTLLASASDDANVHIWPLNLSGLATSTTSVAPNDTEPLHILRGHTQEVYALAWNNTGPGSSHPDKPRMLATASFDHTARIWNADTGACLHVIQGHEMSVFTLCFSPCARYLATGGIDHRVLITRVSDAHTVYSYTGGGSIMDLAWTQTPRTQLAVAQSDKQLVVLDLSTSLH
;
A
#
# COMPACT_ATOMS: atom_id res chain seq x y z
N GLY A 1 23.01 -16.55 15.22
CA GLY A 1 23.95 -15.87 14.34
C GLY A 1 23.79 -14.38 14.50
N SER A 2 24.87 -13.62 14.68
CA SER A 2 24.83 -12.15 14.74
C SER A 2 24.52 -11.63 13.34
N GLY A 3 23.36 -10.96 13.16
CA GLY A 3 23.05 -10.22 11.93
C GLY A 3 24.13 -9.17 11.67
N ARG A 4 24.60 -9.07 10.42
CA ARG A 4 25.54 -7.99 10.03
C ARG A 4 24.76 -6.92 9.28
N THR A 5 24.98 -5.66 9.62
CA THR A 5 24.56 -4.52 8.80
C THR A 5 25.22 -4.64 7.44
N ARG A 6 24.41 -4.79 6.38
CA ARG A 6 24.91 -4.92 5.01
C ARG A 6 25.07 -3.56 4.34
N GLN A 7 24.16 -2.65 4.64
CA GLN A 7 24.17 -1.29 4.13
C GLN A 7 23.42 -0.38 5.09
N GLN A 8 23.92 0.84 5.27
CA GLN A 8 23.22 1.92 5.94
C GLN A 8 23.13 3.08 4.95
N ILE A 9 21.93 3.59 4.77
CA ILE A 9 21.63 4.65 3.80
C ILE A 9 20.94 5.78 4.54
N SER A 10 21.45 7.01 4.39
CA SER A 10 20.87 8.23 4.95
C SER A 10 20.40 9.11 3.81
N LEU A 11 19.17 8.91 3.36
CA LEU A 11 18.58 9.59 2.20
C LEU A 11 17.53 10.61 2.59
N HIS A 12 16.82 10.35 3.69
CA HIS A 12 15.76 11.21 4.19
C HIS A 12 16.29 12.19 5.23
N SER A 13 15.70 13.38 5.28
CA SER A 13 16.02 14.41 6.27
C SER A 13 15.13 14.34 7.52
N ASN A 14 14.14 13.44 7.54
CA ASN A 14 13.24 13.19 8.67
C ASN A 14 12.96 11.69 8.82
N ASN A 15 12.06 11.32 9.73
CA ASN A 15 11.69 9.93 10.01
C ASN A 15 11.28 9.16 8.75
N VAL A 16 11.79 7.95 8.59
CA VAL A 16 11.32 7.01 7.57
C VAL A 16 10.07 6.33 8.10
N MET A 17 8.95 6.50 7.40
CA MET A 17 7.63 6.05 7.86
C MET A 17 7.31 4.63 7.36
N ASP A 18 7.71 4.29 6.13
CA ASP A 18 7.42 2.98 5.55
C ASP A 18 8.52 2.54 4.59
N VAL A 19 8.63 1.23 4.40
CA VAL A 19 9.56 0.60 3.46
C VAL A 19 8.90 -0.61 2.81
N GLN A 20 9.02 -0.72 1.49
CA GLN A 20 8.52 -1.88 0.76
C GLN A 20 9.52 -2.37 -0.28
N TRP A 21 9.79 -3.69 -0.28
CA TRP A 21 10.56 -4.33 -1.33
C TRP A 21 9.74 -4.50 -2.60
N LEU A 22 10.38 -4.28 -3.73
CA LEU A 22 9.83 -4.69 -5.03
C LEU A 22 10.01 -6.20 -5.16
N THR A 23 8.91 -6.96 -5.05
CA THR A 23 8.90 -8.44 -5.06
C THR A 23 8.24 -8.94 -6.35
N GLY A 24 8.68 -10.08 -6.92
CA GLY A 24 7.95 -10.77 -7.99
C GLY A 24 8.40 -10.51 -9.42
N ARG A 25 9.46 -9.76 -9.67
CA ARG A 25 10.20 -9.97 -10.91
C ARG A 25 10.87 -11.32 -10.80
N SER A 26 10.37 -12.29 -11.55
CA SER A 26 10.98 -13.62 -11.62
C SER A 26 12.43 -13.45 -12.06
N PHE A 27 13.32 -13.59 -11.10
CA PHE A 27 14.76 -13.71 -11.35
C PHE A 27 15.09 -15.08 -11.98
N GLU A 28 14.16 -15.66 -12.74
CA GLU A 28 14.24 -17.00 -13.34
C GLU A 28 15.39 -17.14 -14.34
N HIS A 29 16.07 -16.04 -14.70
CA HIS A 29 17.21 -16.06 -15.60
C HIS A 29 18.50 -15.49 -14.99
N VAL A 30 18.58 -15.33 -13.68
CA VAL A 30 19.81 -14.85 -13.04
C VAL A 30 20.72 -16.03 -12.75
N ALA A 31 21.78 -16.18 -13.52
CA ALA A 31 22.74 -17.28 -13.46
C ALA A 31 23.50 -17.41 -12.12
N HIS A 32 23.40 -16.42 -11.21
CA HIS A 32 24.07 -16.44 -9.91
C HIS A 32 23.20 -15.78 -8.81
N PRO A 33 23.03 -16.41 -7.63
CA PRO A 33 22.25 -15.87 -6.51
C PRO A 33 22.79 -14.52 -5.98
N ASN A 34 24.05 -14.20 -6.19
CA ASN A 34 24.65 -12.92 -5.80
C ASN A 34 24.24 -11.76 -6.72
N GLN A 35 23.88 -12.02 -7.96
CA GLN A 35 23.45 -11.00 -8.92
C GLN A 35 21.98 -10.62 -8.72
N ALA A 36 21.14 -11.58 -8.33
CA ALA A 36 19.74 -11.33 -7.95
C ALA A 36 19.61 -10.36 -6.76
N LEU A 37 20.54 -10.44 -5.80
CA LEU A 37 20.60 -9.54 -4.66
C LEU A 37 21.11 -8.13 -5.02
N ALA A 38 21.98 -8.02 -6.04
CA ALA A 38 22.50 -6.72 -6.49
C ALA A 38 21.42 -5.87 -7.21
N ASP A 39 20.35 -6.49 -7.69
CA ASP A 39 19.26 -5.83 -8.40
C ASP A 39 18.00 -5.65 -7.54
N ALA A 40 18.07 -5.96 -6.24
CA ALA A 40 16.95 -5.78 -5.34
C ALA A 40 16.59 -4.29 -5.18
N LEU A 41 15.37 -3.95 -5.56
CA LEU A 41 14.80 -2.62 -5.44
C LEU A 41 13.86 -2.55 -4.25
N PHE A 42 13.80 -1.39 -3.62
CA PHE A 42 12.86 -1.08 -2.56
C PHE A 42 12.49 0.40 -2.60
N ALA A 43 11.33 0.72 -2.10
CA ALA A 43 10.90 2.11 -1.90
C ALA A 43 10.86 2.43 -0.41
N THR A 44 11.09 3.69 -0.08
CA THR A 44 10.94 4.27 1.27
C THR A 44 10.14 5.55 1.18
N CYS A 45 9.39 5.87 2.22
CA CYS A 45 8.76 7.17 2.36
C CYS A 45 9.04 7.77 3.74
N SER A 46 8.87 9.08 3.86
CA SER A 46 9.34 9.81 5.02
C SER A 46 8.45 10.99 5.38
N ALA A 47 8.57 11.41 6.64
CA ALA A 47 8.06 12.66 7.16
C ALA A 47 8.75 13.91 6.56
N ASP A 48 9.72 13.74 5.65
CA ASP A 48 10.29 14.83 4.84
C ASP A 48 9.50 15.10 3.54
N ALA A 49 8.31 14.53 3.41
CA ALA A 49 7.40 14.63 2.25
C ALA A 49 7.95 13.97 0.96
N THR A 50 8.97 13.13 1.06
CA THR A 50 9.57 12.48 -0.12
C THR A 50 9.37 10.96 -0.10
N VAL A 51 9.38 10.39 -1.32
CA VAL A 51 9.44 8.96 -1.55
C VAL A 51 10.68 8.66 -2.39
N HIS A 52 11.46 7.68 -1.97
CA HIS A 52 12.66 7.24 -2.70
C HIS A 52 12.50 5.83 -3.22
N LEU A 53 12.88 5.63 -4.49
CA LEU A 53 13.13 4.30 -5.04
C LEU A 53 14.63 4.03 -4.98
N CYS A 54 15.01 2.96 -4.30
CA CYS A 54 16.38 2.64 -3.98
C CYS A 54 16.78 1.28 -4.57
N LYS A 55 18.07 1.10 -4.82
CA LYS A 55 18.68 -0.17 -5.18
C LYS A 55 19.64 -0.61 -4.10
N LEU A 56 19.58 -1.89 -3.71
CA LEU A 56 20.52 -2.43 -2.74
C LEU A 56 21.95 -2.33 -3.27
N GLY A 57 22.87 -1.79 -2.46
CA GLY A 57 24.26 -1.57 -2.84
C GLY A 57 24.56 -0.16 -3.37
N GLU A 58 23.53 0.59 -3.76
CA GLU A 58 23.72 1.99 -4.21
C GLU A 58 23.56 2.98 -3.06
N PRO A 59 24.46 3.97 -2.93
CA PRO A 59 24.39 4.94 -1.80
C PRO A 59 23.36 6.06 -2.03
N LYS A 60 22.82 6.19 -3.23
CA LYS A 60 21.84 7.22 -3.61
C LYS A 60 20.56 6.59 -4.12
N PRO A 61 19.41 7.26 -3.99
CA PRO A 61 18.18 6.78 -4.60
C PRO A 61 18.31 6.77 -6.11
N ILE A 62 17.71 5.77 -6.76
CA ILE A 62 17.57 5.73 -8.22
C ILE A 62 16.61 6.83 -8.66
N LYS A 63 15.55 7.05 -7.86
CA LYS A 63 14.49 8.00 -8.16
C LYS A 63 13.96 8.63 -6.88
N THR A 64 13.67 9.92 -6.96
CA THR A 64 13.03 10.67 -5.86
C THR A 64 11.73 11.26 -6.37
N PHE A 65 10.66 11.01 -5.64
CA PHE A 65 9.34 11.58 -5.86
C PHE A 65 9.08 12.61 -4.75
N ALA A 66 8.96 13.89 -5.12
CA ALA A 66 8.86 15.02 -4.19
C ALA A 66 7.70 15.94 -4.62
N ARG A 67 6.48 15.45 -4.50
CA ARG A 67 5.25 16.18 -4.86
C ARG A 67 4.24 16.25 -3.73
N HIS A 68 4.42 15.45 -2.68
CA HIS A 68 3.68 15.64 -1.44
C HIS A 68 4.14 16.92 -0.74
N THR A 69 3.23 17.54 -0.01
CA THR A 69 3.49 18.78 0.72
C THR A 69 3.56 18.57 2.22
N ASP A 70 3.34 17.33 2.68
CA ASP A 70 3.41 16.93 4.07
C ASP A 70 3.90 15.48 4.19
N GLU A 71 4.02 14.96 5.41
CA GLU A 71 4.52 13.62 5.73
C GLU A 71 3.90 12.53 4.87
N VAL A 72 4.72 11.60 4.36
CA VAL A 72 4.25 10.44 3.60
C VAL A 72 4.26 9.22 4.52
N ASN A 73 3.05 8.71 4.83
CA ASN A 73 2.82 7.69 5.84
C ASN A 73 2.99 6.27 5.33
N ALA A 74 2.60 6.03 4.08
CA ALA A 74 2.57 4.68 3.53
C ALA A 74 2.86 4.67 2.03
N ILE A 75 3.49 3.59 1.58
CA ILE A 75 3.77 3.30 0.16
C ILE A 75 3.44 1.86 -0.16
N ARG A 76 2.87 1.60 -1.35
CA ARG A 76 2.62 0.22 -1.82
C ARG A 76 2.82 0.11 -3.33
N PHE A 77 3.59 -0.90 -3.74
CA PHE A 77 3.66 -1.29 -5.16
C PHE A 77 2.37 -2.00 -5.58
N ASP A 78 1.91 -1.72 -6.79
CA ASP A 78 0.81 -2.47 -7.39
C ASP A 78 1.22 -3.94 -7.70
N PRO A 79 0.27 -4.87 -7.90
CA PRO A 79 0.59 -6.27 -8.21
C PRO A 79 1.47 -6.47 -9.44
N SER A 80 1.37 -5.60 -10.45
CA SER A 80 2.22 -5.65 -11.66
C SER A 80 3.61 -5.03 -11.45
N GLN A 81 3.79 -4.30 -10.35
CA GLN A 81 5.02 -3.57 -10.02
C GLN A 81 5.42 -2.52 -11.09
N THR A 82 4.41 -1.99 -11.75
CA THR A 82 4.57 -0.89 -12.71
C THR A 82 4.13 0.45 -12.13
N LEU A 83 3.44 0.42 -10.99
CA LEU A 83 2.98 1.59 -10.27
C LEU A 83 3.41 1.51 -8.79
N LEU A 84 3.63 2.67 -8.19
CA LEU A 84 3.78 2.87 -6.76
C LEU A 84 2.69 3.83 -6.30
N ALA A 85 2.02 3.55 -5.20
CA ALA A 85 1.12 4.49 -4.55
C ALA A 85 1.76 5.02 -3.27
N SER A 86 1.55 6.30 -2.94
CA SER A 86 1.95 6.93 -1.69
C SER A 86 0.81 7.71 -1.07
N ALA A 87 0.64 7.60 0.25
CA ALA A 87 -0.40 8.26 1.04
C ALA A 87 0.24 9.24 2.01
N SER A 88 -0.36 10.43 2.18
CA SER A 88 0.25 11.53 2.92
C SER A 88 -0.73 12.29 3.81
N ASP A 89 -0.17 13.01 4.77
CA ASP A 89 -0.87 13.98 5.63
C ASP A 89 -1.40 15.18 4.84
N ASP A 90 -0.91 15.41 3.61
CA ASP A 90 -1.48 16.41 2.69
C ASP A 90 -2.88 16.05 2.16
N ALA A 91 -3.51 15.00 2.71
CA ALA A 91 -4.81 14.45 2.34
C ALA A 91 -4.90 13.89 0.90
N ASN A 92 -3.79 13.71 0.22
CA ASN A 92 -3.75 13.16 -1.13
C ASN A 92 -3.05 11.80 -1.17
N VAL A 93 -3.35 11.07 -2.23
CA VAL A 93 -2.62 9.86 -2.62
C VAL A 93 -2.06 10.07 -4.02
N HIS A 94 -0.79 9.82 -4.19
CA HIS A 94 -0.15 9.92 -5.50
C HIS A 94 0.09 8.52 -6.07
N ILE A 95 -0.17 8.35 -7.38
CA ILE A 95 0.16 7.15 -8.14
C ILE A 95 1.30 7.49 -9.09
N TRP A 96 2.42 6.80 -8.92
CA TRP A 96 3.66 7.04 -9.64
C TRP A 96 3.91 5.94 -10.67
N PRO A 97 4.22 6.28 -11.93
CA PRO A 97 4.65 5.29 -12.91
C PRO A 97 6.09 4.84 -12.63
N LEU A 98 6.32 3.53 -12.71
CA LEU A 98 7.63 2.93 -12.53
C LEU A 98 8.18 2.44 -13.86
N ASN A 99 8.93 3.29 -14.56
CA ASN A 99 9.67 2.89 -15.76
C ASN A 99 11.01 2.26 -15.36
N LEU A 100 11.00 0.95 -15.15
CA LEU A 100 12.17 0.20 -14.69
C LEU A 100 13.02 -0.39 -15.86
N SER A 101 12.60 -0.18 -17.09
CA SER A 101 13.27 -0.76 -18.29
C SER A 101 14.66 -0.17 -18.61
N GLY A 102 14.99 1.01 -18.08
CA GLY A 102 16.29 1.66 -18.26
C GLY A 102 17.31 1.44 -17.14
N LEU A 103 16.94 0.75 -16.06
CA LEU A 103 17.79 0.59 -14.87
C LEU A 103 18.94 -0.42 -15.05
N ALA A 104 18.92 -1.23 -16.12
CA ALA A 104 19.97 -2.20 -16.44
C ALA A 104 21.20 -1.57 -17.11
N THR A 105 21.11 -0.35 -17.60
CA THR A 105 22.22 0.38 -18.22
C THR A 105 22.56 1.59 -17.37
N SER A 106 23.82 1.72 -16.99
CA SER A 106 24.38 2.75 -16.11
C SER A 106 24.37 4.18 -16.67
N THR A 107 23.49 4.48 -17.61
CA THR A 107 23.29 5.84 -18.14
C THR A 107 22.16 6.52 -17.39
N THR A 108 22.54 7.32 -16.42
CA THR A 108 21.72 8.13 -15.51
C THR A 108 21.02 9.31 -16.20
N SER A 109 20.24 9.09 -17.23
CA SER A 109 19.31 10.11 -17.73
C SER A 109 17.88 9.70 -17.39
N VAL A 110 17.45 9.98 -16.16
CA VAL A 110 16.02 9.96 -15.80
C VAL A 110 15.33 11.02 -16.67
N ALA A 111 14.37 10.61 -17.48
CA ALA A 111 13.58 11.56 -18.24
C ALA A 111 12.89 12.55 -17.27
N PRO A 112 12.88 13.86 -17.57
CA PRO A 112 12.34 14.88 -16.65
C PRO A 112 10.89 14.62 -16.19
N ASN A 113 10.11 13.88 -16.96
CA ASN A 113 8.69 13.61 -16.68
C ASN A 113 8.46 12.35 -15.82
N ASP A 114 9.50 11.61 -15.47
CA ASP A 114 9.39 10.35 -14.72
C ASP A 114 9.13 10.55 -13.23
N THR A 115 9.17 11.79 -12.72
CA THR A 115 8.92 12.15 -11.32
C THR A 115 7.56 12.79 -11.08
N GLU A 116 6.74 12.91 -12.14
CA GLU A 116 5.36 13.37 -12.00
C GLU A 116 4.42 12.20 -11.70
N PRO A 117 3.45 12.38 -10.81
CA PRO A 117 2.45 11.36 -10.56
C PRO A 117 1.57 11.17 -11.80
N LEU A 118 1.23 9.92 -12.10
CA LEU A 118 0.22 9.57 -13.11
C LEU A 118 -1.15 10.13 -12.71
N HIS A 119 -1.48 9.99 -11.43
CA HIS A 119 -2.69 10.53 -10.84
C HIS A 119 -2.41 11.08 -9.44
N ILE A 120 -3.13 12.14 -9.09
CA ILE A 120 -3.29 12.63 -7.73
C ILE A 120 -4.73 12.38 -7.30
N LEU A 121 -4.93 11.43 -6.41
CA LEU A 121 -6.25 11.06 -5.91
C LEU A 121 -6.66 12.05 -4.82
N ARG A 122 -7.60 12.93 -5.15
CA ARG A 122 -8.10 13.98 -4.28
C ARG A 122 -9.49 13.63 -3.77
N GLY A 123 -9.75 13.88 -2.49
CA GLY A 123 -11.08 13.66 -1.94
C GLY A 123 -11.10 13.45 -0.43
N HIS A 124 -10.06 12.86 0.16
CA HIS A 124 -9.91 12.89 1.60
C HIS A 124 -9.74 14.32 2.11
N THR A 125 -10.20 14.58 3.32
CA THR A 125 -10.18 15.92 3.93
C THR A 125 -9.22 16.02 5.11
N GLN A 126 -8.63 14.89 5.49
CA GLN A 126 -7.59 14.79 6.51
C GLN A 126 -6.53 13.78 6.05
N GLU A 127 -5.53 13.56 6.89
CA GLU A 127 -4.39 12.69 6.66
C GLU A 127 -4.79 11.31 6.13
N VAL A 128 -4.09 10.82 5.12
CA VAL A 128 -4.25 9.46 4.60
C VAL A 128 -3.14 8.60 5.20
N TYR A 129 -3.52 7.63 6.02
CA TYR A 129 -2.58 6.87 6.82
C TYR A 129 -2.22 5.51 6.25
N ALA A 130 -3.17 4.85 5.61
CA ALA A 130 -2.95 3.52 5.05
C ALA A 130 -3.49 3.39 3.64
N LEU A 131 -2.89 2.49 2.86
CA LEU A 131 -3.34 2.13 1.53
C LEU A 131 -3.06 0.66 1.22
N ALA A 132 -3.90 0.07 0.38
CA ALA A 132 -3.73 -1.31 -0.11
C ALA A 132 -4.22 -1.43 -1.55
N TRP A 133 -3.47 -2.19 -2.36
CA TRP A 133 -3.91 -2.58 -3.68
C TRP A 133 -4.81 -3.81 -3.60
N ASN A 134 -5.86 -3.82 -4.41
CA ASN A 134 -6.67 -5.01 -4.61
C ASN A 134 -5.91 -6.00 -5.52
N ASN A 135 -6.26 -7.27 -5.41
CA ASN A 135 -5.70 -8.32 -6.27
C ASN A 135 -6.40 -8.33 -7.64
N THR A 136 -6.41 -7.15 -8.30
CA THR A 136 -7.01 -6.87 -9.60
C THR A 136 -6.03 -6.10 -10.49
N GLY A 137 -6.23 -6.15 -11.81
CA GLY A 137 -5.34 -5.54 -12.80
C GLY A 137 -4.14 -6.42 -13.16
N PRO A 138 -3.28 -5.94 -14.05
CA PRO A 138 -2.10 -6.67 -14.51
C PRO A 138 -1.24 -7.19 -13.36
N GLY A 139 -0.71 -8.40 -13.50
CA GLY A 139 0.13 -9.05 -12.49
C GLY A 139 -0.61 -9.65 -11.29
N SER A 140 -1.95 -9.56 -11.26
CA SER A 140 -2.81 -10.08 -10.20
C SER A 140 -3.54 -11.36 -10.61
N SER A 141 -4.34 -11.92 -9.68
CA SER A 141 -5.23 -13.06 -9.98
C SER A 141 -6.45 -12.69 -10.85
N HIS A 142 -6.72 -11.39 -11.05
CA HIS A 142 -7.82 -10.87 -11.86
C HIS A 142 -7.29 -9.83 -12.85
N PRO A 143 -6.49 -10.23 -13.85
CA PRO A 143 -5.76 -9.30 -14.72
C PRO A 143 -6.65 -8.46 -15.63
N ASP A 144 -7.85 -8.94 -15.95
CA ASP A 144 -8.82 -8.27 -16.85
C ASP A 144 -9.67 -7.20 -16.14
N LYS A 145 -9.55 -7.09 -14.80
CA LYS A 145 -10.23 -6.05 -14.03
C LYS A 145 -9.35 -4.82 -13.90
N PRO A 146 -9.94 -3.62 -13.72
CA PRO A 146 -9.16 -2.42 -13.47
C PRO A 146 -8.36 -2.53 -12.17
N ARG A 147 -7.22 -1.86 -12.11
CA ARG A 147 -6.46 -1.73 -10.86
C ARG A 147 -7.29 -0.94 -9.86
N MET A 148 -7.48 -1.51 -8.69
CA MET A 148 -8.17 -0.84 -7.60
C MET A 148 -7.23 -0.62 -6.41
N LEU A 149 -7.27 0.58 -5.86
CA LEU A 149 -6.56 0.98 -4.66
C LEU A 149 -7.59 1.36 -3.60
N ALA A 150 -7.39 0.95 -2.35
CA ALA A 150 -8.12 1.45 -1.20
C ALA A 150 -7.23 2.31 -0.32
N THR A 151 -7.81 3.33 0.30
CA THR A 151 -7.14 4.27 1.20
C THR A 151 -7.95 4.47 2.46
N ALA A 152 -7.28 4.64 3.60
CA ALA A 152 -7.87 4.92 4.91
C ALA A 152 -7.37 6.26 5.42
N SER A 153 -8.28 7.05 5.99
CA SER A 153 -7.98 8.43 6.40
C SER A 153 -8.53 8.75 7.79
N PHE A 154 -7.94 9.77 8.37
CA PHE A 154 -8.39 10.38 9.60
C PHE A 154 -9.69 11.17 9.42
N ASP A 155 -10.16 11.38 8.18
CA ASP A 155 -11.49 11.92 7.88
C ASP A 155 -12.64 10.94 8.16
N HIS A 156 -12.38 9.82 8.85
CA HIS A 156 -13.32 8.76 9.23
C HIS A 156 -13.83 7.94 8.05
N THR A 157 -13.25 8.09 6.86
CA THR A 157 -13.66 7.33 5.68
C THR A 157 -12.54 6.46 5.14
N ALA A 158 -12.93 5.40 4.46
CA ALA A 158 -12.06 4.72 3.51
C ALA A 158 -12.61 4.97 2.09
N ARG A 159 -11.73 4.95 1.09
CA ARG A 159 -12.12 5.14 -0.31
C ARG A 159 -11.56 4.05 -1.19
N ILE A 160 -12.31 3.70 -2.22
CA ILE A 160 -11.87 2.80 -3.28
C ILE A 160 -11.73 3.60 -4.57
N TRP A 161 -10.58 3.46 -5.20
CA TRP A 161 -10.20 4.20 -6.39
C TRP A 161 -9.93 3.26 -7.56
N ASN A 162 -10.29 3.70 -8.75
CA ASN A 162 -9.76 3.13 -9.98
C ASN A 162 -8.41 3.80 -10.26
N ALA A 163 -7.33 3.06 -10.10
CA ALA A 163 -5.98 3.59 -10.23
C ALA A 163 -5.55 3.83 -11.69
N ASP A 164 -6.24 3.24 -12.66
CA ASP A 164 -5.96 3.46 -14.08
C ASP A 164 -6.53 4.80 -14.57
N THR A 165 -7.60 5.30 -13.92
CA THR A 165 -8.29 6.54 -14.30
C THR A 165 -8.16 7.66 -13.27
N GLY A 166 -7.74 7.33 -12.03
CA GLY A 166 -7.74 8.25 -10.90
C GLY A 166 -9.11 8.52 -10.27
N ALA A 167 -10.18 7.87 -10.74
CA ALA A 167 -11.53 8.10 -10.27
C ALA A 167 -11.80 7.46 -8.92
N CYS A 168 -12.48 8.19 -8.01
CA CYS A 168 -13.04 7.63 -6.79
C CYS A 168 -14.28 6.81 -7.16
N LEU A 169 -14.25 5.50 -6.91
CA LEU A 169 -15.36 4.61 -7.17
C LEU A 169 -16.36 4.60 -6.01
N HIS A 170 -15.85 4.54 -4.78
CA HIS A 170 -16.67 4.43 -3.58
C HIS A 170 -16.06 5.19 -2.41
N VAL A 171 -16.93 5.75 -1.58
CA VAL A 171 -16.60 6.29 -0.26
C VAL A 171 -17.28 5.41 0.77
N ILE A 172 -16.47 4.75 1.61
CA ILE A 172 -16.95 3.87 2.67
C ILE A 172 -17.08 4.72 3.93
N GLN A 173 -18.29 4.80 4.42
CA GLN A 173 -18.67 5.49 5.64
C GLN A 173 -19.10 4.48 6.71
N GLY A 174 -19.18 4.91 7.97
CA GLY A 174 -19.65 4.07 9.09
C GLY A 174 -18.66 3.97 10.23
N HIS A 175 -17.42 4.42 10.06
CA HIS A 175 -16.51 4.69 11.16
C HIS A 175 -16.86 6.02 11.83
N GLU A 176 -16.82 6.04 13.16
CA GLU A 176 -17.09 7.23 13.97
C GLU A 176 -15.83 8.01 14.31
N MET A 177 -14.65 7.41 14.06
CA MET A 177 -13.34 7.99 14.26
C MET A 177 -12.41 7.60 13.09
N SER A 178 -11.15 8.02 13.17
CA SER A 178 -10.12 7.78 12.15
C SER A 178 -10.02 6.30 11.75
N VAL A 179 -9.98 6.06 10.44
CA VAL A 179 -9.71 4.74 9.88
C VAL A 179 -8.20 4.57 9.78
N PHE A 180 -7.66 3.59 10.50
CA PHE A 180 -6.24 3.44 10.70
C PHE A 180 -5.60 2.36 9.82
N THR A 181 -6.35 1.30 9.52
CA THR A 181 -5.86 0.16 8.75
C THR A 181 -6.90 -0.36 7.78
N LEU A 182 -6.45 -1.00 6.71
CA LEU A 182 -7.31 -1.67 5.75
C LEU A 182 -6.58 -2.80 5.01
N CYS A 183 -7.33 -3.80 4.56
CA CYS A 183 -6.81 -4.85 3.69
C CYS A 183 -7.91 -5.48 2.82
N PHE A 184 -7.58 -5.78 1.57
CA PHE A 184 -8.48 -6.52 0.68
C PHE A 184 -8.45 -8.02 0.98
N SER A 185 -9.60 -8.66 0.82
CA SER A 185 -9.68 -10.12 0.84
C SER A 185 -8.93 -10.74 -0.34
N PRO A 186 -8.36 -11.95 -0.19
CA PRO A 186 -7.64 -12.63 -1.29
C PRO A 186 -8.48 -12.83 -2.56
N CYS A 187 -9.81 -12.97 -2.41
CA CYS A 187 -10.74 -13.11 -3.54
C CYS A 187 -11.08 -11.78 -4.21
N ALA A 188 -10.48 -10.67 -3.80
CA ALA A 188 -10.68 -9.32 -4.34
C ALA A 188 -12.11 -8.76 -4.22
N ARG A 189 -13.03 -9.43 -3.49
CA ARG A 189 -14.43 -9.04 -3.38
C ARG A 189 -14.77 -8.17 -2.18
N TYR A 190 -13.94 -8.22 -1.12
CA TYR A 190 -14.21 -7.53 0.13
C TYR A 190 -13.02 -6.67 0.54
N LEU A 191 -13.33 -5.56 1.20
CA LEU A 191 -12.37 -4.70 1.89
C LEU A 191 -12.70 -4.72 3.39
N ALA A 192 -11.73 -5.03 4.22
CA ALA A 192 -11.82 -4.84 5.66
C ALA A 192 -11.16 -3.51 6.02
N THR A 193 -11.83 -2.70 6.85
CA THR A 193 -11.31 -1.44 7.39
C THR A 193 -11.38 -1.49 8.91
N GLY A 194 -10.38 -0.93 9.59
CA GLY A 194 -10.29 -0.87 11.04
C GLY A 194 -10.00 0.55 11.52
N GLY A 195 -10.72 0.97 12.55
CA GLY A 195 -10.67 2.34 13.07
C GLY A 195 -10.28 2.43 14.55
N ILE A 196 -10.01 3.66 14.95
CA ILE A 196 -9.79 4.03 16.36
C ILE A 196 -11.11 3.93 17.17
N ASP A 197 -12.26 3.90 16.47
CA ASP A 197 -13.60 3.65 17.03
C ASP A 197 -13.83 2.20 17.48
N HIS A 198 -12.79 1.36 17.49
CA HIS A 198 -12.80 -0.05 17.88
C HIS A 198 -13.58 -0.95 16.91
N ARG A 199 -13.96 -0.44 15.73
CA ARG A 199 -14.76 -1.18 14.75
C ARG A 199 -13.91 -1.75 13.63
N VAL A 200 -14.33 -2.93 13.18
CA VAL A 200 -13.96 -3.48 11.87
C VAL A 200 -15.21 -3.48 11.00
N LEU A 201 -15.13 -2.88 9.83
CA LEU A 201 -16.18 -2.97 8.82
C LEU A 201 -15.68 -3.82 7.65
N ILE A 202 -16.50 -4.77 7.20
CA ILE A 202 -16.24 -5.55 6.00
C ILE A 202 -17.22 -5.12 4.93
N THR A 203 -16.69 -4.54 3.87
CA THR A 203 -17.45 -3.89 2.81
C THR A 203 -17.26 -4.63 1.50
N ARG A 204 -18.34 -4.87 0.76
CA ARG A 204 -18.26 -5.42 -0.59
C ARG A 204 -17.74 -4.37 -1.56
N VAL A 205 -16.71 -4.74 -2.35
CA VAL A 205 -15.99 -3.81 -3.23
C VAL A 205 -16.87 -3.29 -4.38
N SER A 206 -17.84 -4.08 -4.84
CA SER A 206 -18.64 -3.76 -6.03
C SER A 206 -19.67 -2.64 -5.81
N ASP A 207 -20.15 -2.47 -4.59
CA ASP A 207 -21.27 -1.56 -4.26
C ASP A 207 -21.06 -0.77 -2.96
N ALA A 208 -19.91 -0.95 -2.31
CA ALA A 208 -19.55 -0.35 -1.03
C ALA A 208 -20.54 -0.68 0.12
N HIS A 209 -21.32 -1.77 -0.01
CA HIS A 209 -22.22 -2.19 1.05
C HIS A 209 -21.45 -2.90 2.16
N THR A 210 -21.64 -2.44 3.42
CA THR A 210 -21.07 -3.10 4.60
C THR A 210 -21.85 -4.40 4.87
N VAL A 211 -21.19 -5.53 4.71
CA VAL A 211 -21.78 -6.87 4.87
C VAL A 211 -21.58 -7.46 6.26
N TYR A 212 -20.60 -6.96 7.00
CA TYR A 212 -20.31 -7.40 8.35
C TYR A 212 -19.63 -6.28 9.16
N SER A 213 -19.91 -6.23 10.45
CA SER A 213 -19.24 -5.33 11.38
C SER A 213 -18.88 -6.08 12.68
N TYR A 214 -17.73 -5.74 13.24
CA TYR A 214 -17.25 -6.24 14.53
C TYR A 214 -16.85 -5.05 15.38
N THR A 215 -17.14 -5.09 16.68
CA THR A 215 -16.68 -4.09 17.65
C THR A 215 -15.78 -4.77 18.67
N GLY A 216 -14.55 -4.33 18.75
CA GLY A 216 -13.54 -4.82 19.69
C GLY A 216 -13.50 -4.07 21.01
N GLY A 217 -12.61 -4.48 21.91
CA GLY A 217 -12.34 -3.81 23.17
C GLY A 217 -11.39 -2.62 23.06
N GLY A 218 -10.61 -2.53 21.97
CA GLY A 218 -9.64 -1.47 21.71
C GLY A 218 -9.58 -1.06 20.25
N SER A 219 -8.85 0.02 19.96
CA SER A 219 -8.63 0.49 18.59
C SER A 219 -8.04 -0.60 17.71
N ILE A 220 -8.48 -0.67 16.47
CA ILE A 220 -8.00 -1.66 15.51
C ILE A 220 -6.68 -1.15 14.91
N MET A 221 -5.61 -1.89 15.19
CA MET A 221 -4.25 -1.49 14.82
C MET A 221 -3.80 -2.11 13.51
N ASP A 222 -4.21 -3.36 13.23
CA ASP A 222 -3.87 -4.05 11.99
C ASP A 222 -4.88 -5.15 11.66
N LEU A 223 -5.00 -5.48 10.38
CA LEU A 223 -5.92 -6.45 9.81
C LEU A 223 -5.20 -7.35 8.80
N ALA A 224 -5.41 -8.66 8.89
CA ALA A 224 -4.84 -9.62 7.94
C ALA A 224 -5.81 -10.74 7.59
N TRP A 225 -6.10 -10.91 6.29
CA TRP A 225 -6.87 -12.04 5.79
C TRP A 225 -6.03 -13.32 5.71
N THR A 226 -6.65 -14.46 6.01
CA THR A 226 -6.00 -15.76 5.72
C THR A 226 -5.95 -16.02 4.22
N GLN A 227 -4.86 -16.67 3.78
CA GLN A 227 -4.68 -17.12 2.38
C GLN A 227 -5.28 -18.53 2.14
N THR A 228 -5.94 -19.10 3.14
CA THR A 228 -6.54 -20.44 3.08
C THR A 228 -7.98 -20.37 2.55
N PRO A 229 -8.58 -21.51 2.13
CA PRO A 229 -9.96 -21.55 1.67
C PRO A 229 -11.00 -21.12 2.75
N ARG A 230 -10.62 -21.11 4.01
CA ARG A 230 -11.46 -20.53 5.08
C ARG A 230 -11.32 -19.02 5.09
N THR A 231 -12.42 -18.31 4.96
CA THR A 231 -12.45 -16.84 4.98
C THR A 231 -12.35 -16.35 6.44
N GLN A 232 -11.13 -16.12 6.91
CA GLN A 232 -10.86 -15.63 8.26
C GLN A 232 -10.09 -14.32 8.21
N LEU A 233 -10.35 -13.45 9.18
CA LEU A 233 -9.69 -12.16 9.36
C LEU A 233 -9.07 -12.10 10.74
N ALA A 234 -7.75 -11.93 10.82
CA ALA A 234 -7.06 -11.62 12.06
C ALA A 234 -7.14 -10.11 12.33
N VAL A 235 -7.41 -9.74 13.56
CA VAL A 235 -7.63 -8.36 14.02
C VAL A 235 -6.73 -8.11 15.22
N ALA A 236 -5.75 -7.23 15.07
CA ALA A 236 -4.90 -6.76 16.16
C ALA A 236 -5.50 -5.52 16.80
N GLN A 237 -5.60 -5.51 18.14
CA GLN A 237 -6.24 -4.45 18.91
C GLN A 237 -5.27 -3.81 19.91
N SER A 238 -5.50 -2.54 20.24
CA SER A 238 -4.67 -1.78 21.19
C SER A 238 -4.80 -2.24 22.64
N ASP A 239 -5.86 -2.97 22.98
CA ASP A 239 -6.11 -3.58 24.29
C ASP A 239 -5.32 -4.88 24.55
N LYS A 240 -4.32 -5.18 23.69
CA LYS A 240 -3.47 -6.38 23.72
C LYS A 240 -4.21 -7.66 23.28
N GLN A 241 -5.37 -7.54 22.65
CA GLN A 241 -6.12 -8.67 22.11
C GLN A 241 -5.77 -8.92 20.65
N LEU A 242 -5.68 -10.19 20.29
CA LEU A 242 -5.69 -10.66 18.91
C LEU A 242 -6.97 -11.49 18.72
N VAL A 243 -7.81 -11.07 17.81
CA VAL A 243 -9.08 -11.75 17.51
C VAL A 243 -9.02 -12.34 16.11
N VAL A 244 -9.55 -13.54 15.91
CA VAL A 244 -9.72 -14.13 14.59
C VAL A 244 -11.23 -14.28 14.34
N LEU A 245 -11.72 -13.55 13.34
CA LEU A 245 -13.10 -13.63 12.89
C LEU A 245 -13.22 -14.73 11.84
N ASP A 246 -14.10 -15.70 12.03
CA ASP A 246 -14.47 -16.67 10.99
C ASP A 246 -15.68 -16.12 10.23
N LEU A 247 -15.46 -15.80 8.97
CA LEU A 247 -16.43 -15.15 8.09
C LEU A 247 -16.99 -16.11 7.03
N SER A 248 -16.68 -17.40 7.14
CA SER A 248 -17.03 -18.43 6.16
C SER A 248 -18.55 -18.53 5.90
N THR A 249 -19.36 -18.20 6.90
CA THR A 249 -20.84 -18.22 6.80
C THR A 249 -21.44 -16.84 6.51
N SER A 250 -20.68 -15.77 6.67
CA SER A 250 -21.17 -14.39 6.57
C SER A 250 -20.89 -13.74 5.21
N LEU A 251 -19.94 -14.27 4.44
CA LEU A 251 -19.52 -13.72 3.16
C LEU A 251 -19.85 -14.70 2.01
N HIS A 252 -21.03 -14.57 1.44
CA HIS A 252 -21.48 -15.32 0.26
C HIS A 252 -21.73 -14.42 -0.94
#